data_353096a24693174dc7ad3beeb290a159
#
_entry.id   353096a24693174dc7ad3beeb290a159
#
_cell.length_a   1.000
_cell.length_b   1.000
_cell.length_c   1.000
_cell.angle_alpha   90.00
_cell.angle_beta   90.00
_cell.angle_gamma   90.00
#
_symmetry.space_group_name_H-M   'P 1'
#
loop_
_entity.id
_entity.type
_entity.pdbx_description
1 polymer ?
#
loop_
_entity_poly.entity_id
_entity_poly.type
_entity_poly.pdbx_seq_one_letter_code
_entity_poly.pdbx_strand_id
1 'polypeptide(L)'
;MPTPRNQGFDHMTVVVEDLDAAKRFFGLLGFVERIAVIASGRRVADYMGISNWEADHVTLVLEGAPLHQEIQLLRFERPAARVDAGTGTLDRTGFNHVCFRVDDLDAMLAHLAAHGVTPRNEVLDYHQRKLVFLDGPGIVVELAEWTPRSEPS
;
A
#
# COMPACT_ATOMS: atom_id res chain seq x y z
N MET A 1 -20.40 12.76 29.05
CA MET A 1 -19.17 12.47 28.30
C MET A 1 -19.51 12.25 26.83
N PRO A 2 -18.87 12.95 25.92
CA PRO A 2 -19.11 12.71 24.51
C PRO A 2 -18.64 11.29 24.12
N THR A 3 -19.36 10.68 23.17
CA THR A 3 -18.96 9.36 22.64
C THR A 3 -17.64 9.51 21.87
N PRO A 4 -16.66 8.64 22.13
CA PRO A 4 -15.42 8.63 21.35
C PRO A 4 -15.69 8.45 19.86
N ARG A 5 -14.88 9.08 19.02
CA ARG A 5 -15.04 9.05 17.56
C ARG A 5 -13.76 8.56 16.89
N ASN A 6 -13.93 7.74 15.85
CA ASN A 6 -12.85 7.46 14.92
C ASN A 6 -12.52 8.74 14.14
N GLN A 7 -11.24 9.09 14.04
CA GLN A 7 -10.76 10.31 13.36
C GLN A 7 -10.43 10.06 11.88
N GLY A 8 -10.58 8.83 11.42
CA GLY A 8 -10.29 8.43 10.04
C GLY A 8 -9.11 7.47 9.94
N PHE A 9 -8.70 7.23 8.71
CA PHE A 9 -7.59 6.35 8.38
C PHE A 9 -6.24 7.03 8.72
N ASP A 10 -5.36 6.32 9.41
CA ASP A 10 -4.03 6.83 9.75
C ASP A 10 -2.98 6.30 8.77
N HIS A 11 -2.72 5.00 8.78
CA HIS A 11 -1.74 4.38 7.90
C HIS A 11 -2.07 2.91 7.64
N MET A 12 -1.45 2.34 6.63
CA MET A 12 -1.33 0.90 6.48
C MET A 12 0.12 0.46 6.64
N THR A 13 0.33 -0.74 7.14
CA THR A 13 1.66 -1.32 7.31
C THR A 13 1.79 -2.58 6.46
N VAL A 14 2.87 -2.68 5.71
CA VAL A 14 3.19 -3.85 4.89
C VAL A 14 4.55 -4.40 5.32
N VAL A 15 4.59 -5.68 5.61
CA VAL A 15 5.85 -6.39 5.83
C VAL A 15 6.38 -6.85 4.48
N VAL A 16 7.63 -6.47 4.17
CA VAL A 16 8.26 -6.73 2.88
C VAL A 16 9.60 -7.45 3.05
N GLU A 17 9.99 -8.23 2.07
CA GLU A 17 11.28 -8.90 2.06
C GLU A 17 12.38 -7.98 1.50
N ASP A 18 12.09 -7.23 0.45
CA ASP A 18 13.01 -6.28 -0.20
C ASP A 18 12.50 -4.85 -0.01
N LEU A 19 13.12 -4.14 0.94
CA LEU A 19 12.72 -2.78 1.30
C LEU A 19 12.97 -1.79 0.16
N ASP A 20 14.06 -1.92 -0.58
CA ASP A 20 14.39 -1.01 -1.68
C ASP A 20 13.43 -1.20 -2.86
N ALA A 21 13.09 -2.44 -3.19
CA ALA A 21 12.09 -2.73 -4.21
C ALA A 21 10.72 -2.18 -3.82
N ALA A 22 10.33 -2.30 -2.55
CA ALA A 22 9.07 -1.75 -2.04
C ALA A 22 9.04 -0.22 -2.11
N LYS A 23 10.12 0.44 -1.71
CA LYS A 23 10.25 1.91 -1.82
C LYS A 23 10.16 2.37 -3.27
N ARG A 24 10.81 1.67 -4.20
CA ARG A 24 10.72 1.98 -5.63
C ARG A 24 9.29 1.85 -6.16
N PHE A 25 8.61 0.75 -5.82
CA PHE A 25 7.23 0.51 -6.27
C PHE A 25 6.28 1.61 -5.81
N PHE A 26 6.25 1.90 -4.51
CA PHE A 26 5.38 2.95 -3.98
C PHE A 26 5.82 4.35 -4.40
N GLY A 27 7.10 4.55 -4.67
CA GLY A 27 7.63 5.78 -5.26
C GLY A 27 7.06 6.07 -6.65
N LEU A 28 6.83 5.04 -7.47
CA LEU A 28 6.16 5.18 -8.77
C LEU A 28 4.69 5.65 -8.63
N LEU A 29 4.07 5.40 -7.48
CA LEU A 29 2.72 5.87 -7.15
C LEU A 29 2.72 7.24 -6.45
N GLY A 30 3.89 7.89 -6.30
CA GLY A 30 4.02 9.22 -5.72
C GLY A 30 4.33 9.25 -4.22
N PHE A 31 4.53 8.11 -3.58
CA PHE A 31 4.91 8.07 -2.17
C PHE A 31 6.41 8.37 -2.01
N VAL A 32 6.73 9.19 -1.01
CA VAL A 32 8.10 9.57 -0.69
C VAL A 32 8.44 9.21 0.75
N GLU A 33 9.70 8.79 0.96
CA GLU A 33 10.21 8.47 2.28
C GLU A 33 10.32 9.74 3.15
N ARG A 34 9.80 9.65 4.38
CA ARG A 34 9.88 10.72 5.37
C ARG A 34 10.75 10.34 6.56
N ILE A 35 10.62 9.12 7.02
CA ILE A 35 11.30 8.62 8.22
C ILE A 35 11.79 7.20 7.93
N ALA A 36 13.01 6.92 8.35
CA ALA A 36 13.56 5.56 8.37
C ALA A 36 14.25 5.36 9.72
N VAL A 37 13.82 4.35 10.46
CA VAL A 37 14.36 4.00 11.77
C VAL A 37 14.46 2.49 11.91
N ILE A 38 15.25 2.03 12.87
CA ILE A 38 15.25 0.65 13.32
C ILE A 38 14.32 0.56 14.52
N ALA A 39 13.25 -0.21 14.38
CA ALA A 39 12.35 -0.53 15.47
C ALA A 39 12.86 -1.77 16.21
N SER A 40 13.21 -1.62 17.48
CA SER A 40 13.77 -2.69 18.30
C SER A 40 13.55 -2.45 19.78
N GLY A 41 13.88 -3.44 20.57
CA GLY A 41 13.78 -3.40 22.03
C GLY A 41 12.52 -4.05 22.57
N ARG A 42 12.57 -4.33 23.87
CA ARG A 42 11.54 -5.12 24.55
C ARG A 42 10.14 -4.55 24.41
N ARG A 43 9.98 -3.23 24.56
CA ARG A 43 8.66 -2.59 24.49
C ARG A 43 7.99 -2.79 23.15
N VAL A 44 8.76 -2.67 22.06
CA VAL A 44 8.23 -2.82 20.71
C VAL A 44 7.97 -4.30 20.39
N ALA A 45 8.87 -5.19 20.83
CA ALA A 45 8.68 -6.64 20.70
C ALA A 45 7.43 -7.13 21.45
N ASP A 46 7.23 -6.66 22.68
CA ASP A 46 6.04 -6.99 23.48
C ASP A 46 4.77 -6.46 22.80
N TYR A 47 4.81 -5.24 22.25
CA TYR A 47 3.71 -4.64 21.50
C TYR A 47 3.36 -5.44 20.24
N MET A 48 4.37 -5.90 19.50
CA MET A 48 4.18 -6.75 18.32
C MET A 48 3.79 -8.19 18.67
N GLY A 49 4.00 -8.63 19.92
CA GLY A 49 3.80 -10.02 20.32
C GLY A 49 4.82 -10.99 19.72
N ILE A 50 6.00 -10.49 19.34
CA ILE A 50 7.05 -11.28 18.70
C ILE A 50 8.35 -11.11 19.50
N SER A 51 8.83 -12.21 20.10
CA SER A 51 10.05 -12.18 20.91
C SER A 51 11.27 -11.75 20.10
N ASN A 52 12.09 -10.86 20.67
CA ASN A 52 13.31 -10.35 20.06
C ASN A 52 13.10 -9.65 18.71
N TRP A 53 11.90 -9.13 18.46
CA TRP A 53 11.58 -8.48 17.20
C TRP A 53 12.43 -7.24 16.96
N GLU A 54 12.97 -7.16 15.75
CA GLU A 54 13.64 -5.99 15.20
C GLU A 54 13.34 -5.89 13.71
N ALA A 55 13.09 -4.68 13.25
CA ALA A 55 12.80 -4.42 11.84
C ALA A 55 13.29 -3.03 11.42
N ASP A 56 13.67 -2.90 10.16
CA ASP A 56 13.68 -1.59 9.52
C ASP A 56 12.23 -1.11 9.40
N HIS A 57 11.99 0.12 9.80
CA HIS A 57 10.69 0.77 9.74
C HIS A 57 10.80 2.05 8.92
N VAL A 58 10.17 2.06 7.77
CA VAL A 58 10.16 3.19 6.84
C VAL A 58 8.77 3.74 6.70
N THR A 59 8.63 5.05 6.87
CA THR A 59 7.37 5.77 6.65
C THR A 59 7.42 6.46 5.29
N LEU A 60 6.47 6.14 4.44
CA LEU A 60 6.23 6.77 3.15
C LEU A 60 4.96 7.61 3.21
N VAL A 61 4.98 8.78 2.60
CA VAL A 61 3.83 9.70 2.57
C VAL A 61 3.56 10.12 1.12
N LEU A 62 2.29 10.17 0.74
CA LEU A 62 1.87 10.69 -0.56
C LEU A 62 1.90 12.21 -0.55
N GLU A 63 2.86 12.80 -1.27
CA GLU A 63 2.97 14.26 -1.38
C GLU A 63 1.82 14.84 -2.19
N GLY A 64 1.35 16.01 -1.77
CA GLY A 64 0.31 16.77 -2.47
C GLY A 64 -1.09 16.17 -2.38
N ALA A 65 -1.27 15.06 -1.67
CA ALA A 65 -2.60 14.51 -1.43
C ALA A 65 -3.44 15.45 -0.54
N PRO A 66 -4.74 15.63 -0.84
CA PRO A 66 -5.61 16.50 -0.05
C PRO A 66 -5.82 15.99 1.39
N LEU A 67 -5.70 14.69 1.60
CA LEU A 67 -5.73 14.03 2.90
C LEU A 67 -4.43 13.28 3.13
N HIS A 68 -3.99 13.21 4.39
CA HIS A 68 -2.80 12.45 4.75
C HIS A 68 -2.95 10.98 4.36
N GLN A 69 -2.00 10.47 3.58
CA GLN A 69 -1.91 9.06 3.21
C GLN A 69 -0.51 8.57 3.53
N GLU A 70 -0.43 7.54 4.33
CA GLU A 70 0.81 7.00 4.84
C GLU A 70 0.87 5.49 4.66
N ILE A 71 2.03 5.02 4.23
CA ILE A 71 2.38 3.60 4.18
C ILE A 71 3.61 3.42 5.06
N GLN A 72 3.54 2.46 5.97
CA GLN A 72 4.69 2.03 6.74
C GLN A 72 5.18 0.69 6.20
N LEU A 73 6.46 0.62 5.87
CA LEU A 73 7.12 -0.60 5.45
C LEU A 73 7.93 -1.17 6.60
N LEU A 74 7.80 -2.45 6.84
CA LEU A 74 8.61 -3.20 7.79
C LEU A 74 9.40 -4.28 7.05
N ARG A 75 10.71 -4.29 7.22
CA ARG A 75 11.56 -5.41 6.85
C ARG A 75 12.11 -6.03 8.12
N PHE A 76 11.69 -7.24 8.41
CA PHE A 76 12.14 -7.93 9.63
C PHE A 76 13.61 -8.29 9.54
N GLU A 77 14.38 -7.84 10.51
CA GLU A 77 15.75 -8.30 10.71
C GLU A 77 15.74 -9.59 11.53
N ARG A 78 14.95 -9.64 12.59
CA ARG A 78 14.73 -10.84 13.40
C ARG A 78 13.39 -10.81 14.14
N PRO A 79 12.75 -11.97 14.33
CA PRO A 79 12.99 -13.17 13.52
C PRO A 79 12.65 -12.89 12.06
N ALA A 80 13.06 -13.77 11.15
CA ALA A 80 12.65 -13.65 9.75
C ALA A 80 11.12 -13.65 9.65
N ALA A 81 10.58 -12.77 8.80
CA ALA A 81 9.14 -12.75 8.55
C ALA A 81 8.71 -14.07 7.90
N ARG A 82 7.57 -14.58 8.31
CA ARG A 82 6.98 -15.77 7.68
C ARG A 82 6.41 -15.40 6.33
N VAL A 83 6.74 -16.18 5.32
CA VAL A 83 6.16 -16.05 3.98
C VAL A 83 4.85 -16.82 3.94
N ASP A 84 3.76 -16.15 3.58
CA ASP A 84 2.45 -16.77 3.37
C ASP A 84 2.29 -17.04 1.87
N ALA A 85 2.14 -18.31 1.50
CA ALA A 85 1.95 -18.75 0.10
C ALA A 85 0.69 -18.15 -0.54
N GLY A 86 -0.28 -17.70 0.25
CA GLY A 86 -1.49 -17.01 -0.22
C GLY A 86 -1.33 -15.51 -0.43
N THR A 87 -0.17 -14.93 -0.13
CA THR A 87 0.07 -13.50 -0.41
C THR A 87 -0.11 -13.23 -1.90
N GLY A 88 -0.91 -12.22 -2.22
CA GLY A 88 -1.20 -11.86 -3.62
C GLY A 88 -2.36 -12.61 -4.24
N THR A 89 -3.03 -13.54 -3.53
CA THR A 89 -4.28 -14.15 -3.99
C THR A 89 -5.48 -13.33 -3.51
N LEU A 90 -6.55 -13.29 -4.30
CA LEU A 90 -7.76 -12.49 -4.01
C LEU A 90 -8.95 -13.32 -3.53
N ASP A 91 -8.79 -14.63 -3.41
CA ASP A 91 -9.84 -15.60 -3.07
C ASP A 91 -9.82 -16.03 -1.60
N ARG A 92 -9.09 -15.31 -0.76
CA ARG A 92 -8.94 -15.63 0.67
C ARG A 92 -9.76 -14.70 1.56
N THR A 93 -10.22 -15.23 2.67
CA THR A 93 -10.74 -14.41 3.78
C THR A 93 -9.63 -13.55 4.37
N GLY A 94 -9.94 -12.30 4.69
CA GLY A 94 -9.02 -11.34 5.29
C GLY A 94 -8.79 -10.13 4.38
N PHE A 95 -7.69 -9.45 4.60
CA PHE A 95 -7.36 -8.28 3.80
C PHE A 95 -7.10 -8.69 2.35
N ASN A 96 -7.82 -8.08 1.40
CA ASN A 96 -7.78 -8.45 -0.01
C ASN A 96 -6.81 -7.58 -0.81
N HIS A 97 -7.02 -6.26 -0.81
CA HIS A 97 -6.18 -5.31 -1.56
C HIS A 97 -6.35 -3.90 -1.00
N VAL A 98 -5.47 -3.02 -1.40
CA VAL A 98 -5.60 -1.57 -1.21
C VAL A 98 -5.85 -0.92 -2.55
N CYS A 99 -6.73 0.08 -2.58
CA CYS A 99 -7.02 0.83 -3.80
C CYS A 99 -6.56 2.28 -3.66
N PHE A 100 -5.78 2.75 -4.63
CA PHE A 100 -5.41 4.16 -4.76
C PHE A 100 -6.16 4.80 -5.92
N ARG A 101 -6.66 6.00 -5.69
CA ARG A 101 -7.31 6.78 -6.72
C ARG A 101 -6.26 7.55 -7.53
N VAL A 102 -6.36 7.47 -8.85
CA VAL A 102 -5.54 8.23 -9.79
C VAL A 102 -6.42 9.15 -10.63
N ASP A 103 -5.86 10.20 -11.17
CA ASP A 103 -6.55 11.15 -12.02
C ASP A 103 -6.64 10.70 -13.48
N ASP A 104 -5.63 9.95 -13.96
CA ASP A 104 -5.55 9.42 -15.31
C ASP A 104 -4.92 8.02 -15.25
N LEU A 105 -5.74 6.99 -15.40
CA LEU A 105 -5.30 5.60 -15.29
C LEU A 105 -4.40 5.21 -16.47
N ASP A 106 -4.71 5.66 -17.68
CA ASP A 106 -3.94 5.31 -18.87
C ASP A 106 -2.52 5.91 -18.78
N ALA A 107 -2.41 7.16 -18.35
CA ALA A 107 -1.12 7.82 -18.13
C ALA A 107 -0.33 7.14 -16.99
N MET A 108 -1.00 6.76 -15.91
CA MET A 108 -0.37 6.03 -14.81
C MET A 108 0.15 4.66 -15.26
N LEU A 109 -0.62 3.91 -16.04
CA LEU A 109 -0.19 2.62 -16.56
C LEU A 109 0.99 2.76 -17.52
N ALA A 110 1.02 3.80 -18.37
CA ALA A 110 2.17 4.08 -19.22
C ALA A 110 3.42 4.42 -18.41
N HIS A 111 3.27 5.23 -17.34
CA HIS A 111 4.36 5.54 -16.42
C HIS A 111 4.91 4.29 -15.74
N LEU A 112 4.05 3.45 -15.23
CA LEU A 112 4.43 2.19 -14.58
C LEU A 112 5.14 1.23 -15.55
N ALA A 113 4.62 1.09 -16.78
CA ALA A 113 5.21 0.24 -17.83
C ALA A 113 6.62 0.69 -18.21
N ALA A 114 6.87 2.01 -18.26
CA ALA A 114 8.20 2.56 -18.52
C ALA A 114 9.23 2.18 -17.43
N HIS A 115 8.78 1.76 -16.27
CA HIS A 115 9.61 1.32 -15.14
C HIS A 115 9.49 -0.19 -14.86
N GLY A 116 8.96 -0.95 -15.82
CA GLY A 116 8.88 -2.40 -15.75
C GLY A 116 7.73 -2.96 -14.89
N VAL A 117 6.77 -2.12 -14.53
CA VAL A 117 5.57 -2.56 -13.79
C VAL A 117 4.39 -2.65 -14.75
N THR A 118 3.83 -3.85 -14.87
CA THR A 118 2.66 -4.12 -15.72
C THR A 118 1.47 -4.55 -14.87
N PRO A 119 0.24 -4.23 -15.30
CA PRO A 119 -0.95 -4.66 -14.57
C PRO A 119 -1.12 -6.19 -14.60
N ARG A 120 -1.79 -6.73 -13.59
CA ARG A 120 -2.14 -8.14 -13.47
C ARG A 120 -3.21 -8.56 -14.48
N ASN A 121 -4.09 -7.65 -14.85
CA ASN A 121 -5.29 -7.89 -15.64
C ASN A 121 -5.55 -6.69 -16.55
N GLU A 122 -6.52 -6.85 -17.45
CA GLU A 122 -7.04 -5.75 -18.25
C GLU A 122 -7.83 -4.77 -17.37
N VAL A 123 -7.90 -3.51 -17.83
CA VAL A 123 -8.72 -2.48 -17.16
C VAL A 123 -10.18 -2.89 -17.20
N LEU A 124 -10.81 -2.86 -16.04
CA LEU A 124 -12.24 -3.12 -15.88
C LEU A 124 -13.01 -1.81 -15.75
N ASP A 125 -13.98 -1.61 -16.63
CA ASP A 125 -14.99 -0.56 -16.45
C ASP A 125 -16.10 -1.07 -15.54
N TYR A 126 -16.25 -0.45 -14.37
CA TYR A 126 -17.21 -0.88 -13.37
C TYR A 126 -17.76 0.29 -12.54
N HIS A 127 -19.05 0.52 -12.64
CA HIS A 127 -19.75 1.56 -11.86
C HIS A 127 -19.03 2.92 -11.82
N GLN A 128 -18.82 3.54 -12.98
CA GLN A 128 -18.18 4.85 -13.13
C GLN A 128 -16.72 4.91 -12.67
N ARG A 129 -16.05 3.75 -12.66
CA ARG A 129 -14.64 3.64 -12.39
C ARG A 129 -13.96 2.79 -13.44
N LYS A 130 -12.72 3.13 -13.76
CA LYS A 130 -11.80 2.22 -14.42
C LYS A 130 -10.89 1.65 -13.34
N LEU A 131 -10.78 0.35 -13.29
CA LEU A 131 -10.09 -0.39 -12.24
C LEU A 131 -9.05 -1.33 -12.84
N VAL A 132 -7.92 -1.50 -12.16
CA VAL A 132 -6.90 -2.48 -12.54
C VAL A 132 -6.10 -2.92 -11.33
N PHE A 133 -5.68 -4.18 -11.30
CA PHE A 133 -4.79 -4.70 -10.25
C PHE A 133 -3.32 -4.70 -10.66
N LEU A 134 -2.47 -4.42 -9.69
CA LEU A 134 -1.02 -4.56 -9.74
C LEU A 134 -0.54 -5.55 -8.68
N ASP A 135 0.50 -6.30 -8.99
CA ASP A 135 1.24 -7.05 -7.99
C ASP A 135 2.20 -6.13 -7.27
N GLY A 136 1.83 -5.72 -6.06
CA GLY A 136 2.67 -4.90 -5.21
C GLY A 136 3.57 -5.72 -4.28
N PRO A 137 4.51 -5.09 -3.58
CA PRO A 137 5.38 -5.75 -2.62
C PRO A 137 4.60 -6.16 -1.36
N GLY A 138 4.32 -7.45 -1.23
CA GLY A 138 3.58 -8.01 -0.10
C GLY A 138 2.09 -7.69 -0.06
N ILE A 139 1.54 -7.04 -1.08
CA ILE A 139 0.15 -6.62 -1.14
C ILE A 139 -0.33 -6.49 -2.58
N VAL A 140 -1.60 -6.79 -2.83
CA VAL A 140 -2.25 -6.45 -4.10
C VAL A 140 -2.70 -5.00 -4.06
N VAL A 141 -2.35 -4.26 -5.10
CA VAL A 141 -2.71 -2.85 -5.26
C VAL A 141 -3.72 -2.72 -6.39
N GLU A 142 -4.83 -2.04 -6.13
CA GLU A 142 -5.78 -1.63 -7.17
C GLU A 142 -5.57 -0.15 -7.47
N LEU A 143 -5.66 0.23 -8.74
CA LEU A 143 -5.75 1.63 -9.15
C LEU A 143 -7.15 1.90 -9.67
N ALA A 144 -7.71 3.04 -9.29
CA ALA A 144 -9.03 3.47 -9.69
C ALA A 144 -9.03 4.89 -10.25
N GLU A 145 -9.55 5.06 -11.46
CA GLU A 145 -9.91 6.37 -12.00
C GLU A 145 -11.43 6.50 -11.94
N TRP A 146 -11.91 7.60 -11.35
CA TRP A 146 -13.32 7.90 -11.33
C TRP A 146 -13.72 8.66 -12.58
N THR A 147 -14.67 8.13 -13.33
CA THR A 147 -15.27 8.86 -14.45
C THR A 147 -16.32 9.83 -13.90
N PRO A 148 -16.34 11.11 -14.35
CA PRO A 148 -17.37 12.05 -13.96
C PRO A 148 -18.76 11.50 -14.30
N ARG A 149 -19.76 11.74 -13.42
CA ARG A 149 -21.15 11.51 -13.79
C ARG A 149 -21.45 12.41 -14.99
N SER A 150 -21.93 11.82 -16.09
CA SER A 150 -22.66 12.60 -17.08
C SER A 150 -23.90 13.15 -16.37
N GLU A 151 -24.02 14.47 -16.24
CA GLU A 151 -25.27 15.06 -15.80
C GLU A 151 -26.35 14.60 -16.77
N PRO A 152 -27.52 14.19 -16.27
CA PRO A 152 -28.67 13.94 -17.15
C PRO A 152 -29.02 15.25 -17.83
N SER A 153 -28.98 15.25 -19.16
CA SER A 153 -29.48 16.33 -20.04
C SER A 153 -30.97 16.51 -19.89
#